data_73def7250a5d7dae310dc58531857c70
#
_entry.id   73def7250a5d7dae310dc58531857c70
#
_cell.length_a   1.000
_cell.length_b   1.000
_cell.length_c   1.000
_cell.angle_alpha   90.00
_cell.angle_beta   90.00
_cell.angle_gamma   90.00
#
_symmetry.space_group_name_H-M   'P 1'
#
loop_
_entity.id
_entity.type
_entity.pdbx_description
1 polymer ?
#
loop_
_entity_poly.entity_id
_entity_poly.type
_entity_poly.pdbx_seq_one_letter_code
_entity_poly.pdbx_strand_id
1 'polypeptide(L)'
;LPEYLPWLEQGFARAGGGKSLDNFEIMALTHVEVDADVQAALDRQKPNVALYVGGMGHKDKNFHNDLMVRRGFGDAAARIQELFLAGHKEEAAAAVPDEWVDQKSLVGPPARIKQRYRPWEDSGATGLVVWAHQDEAVEVMAQAARLNA
;
A
#
# COMPACT_ATOMS: atom_id res chain seq x y z
N LEU A 1 -5.56 -6.69 7.60
CA LEU A 1 -5.45 -6.54 9.05
C LEU A 1 -5.44 -7.89 9.80
N PRO A 2 -6.18 -8.94 9.40
CA PRO A 2 -6.24 -10.20 10.16
C PRO A 2 -4.88 -10.79 10.55
N GLU A 3 -3.88 -10.65 9.69
CA GLU A 3 -2.49 -11.11 9.93
C GLU A 3 -1.83 -10.42 11.14
N TYR A 4 -2.22 -9.17 11.43
CA TYR A 4 -1.61 -8.35 12.50
C TYR A 4 -2.38 -8.41 13.83
N LEU A 5 -3.64 -8.85 13.82
CA LEU A 5 -4.50 -8.87 15.01
C LEU A 5 -3.87 -9.64 16.17
N PRO A 6 -3.29 -10.85 15.99
CA PRO A 6 -2.69 -11.59 17.12
C PRO A 6 -1.54 -10.82 17.77
N TRP A 7 -0.78 -10.06 16.99
CA TRP A 7 0.32 -9.25 17.54
C TRP A 7 -0.18 -8.02 18.28
N LEU A 8 -1.24 -7.39 17.78
CA LEU A 8 -1.88 -6.27 18.49
C LEU A 8 -2.47 -6.73 19.82
N GLU A 9 -3.21 -7.84 19.83
CA GLU A 9 -3.79 -8.43 21.05
C GLU A 9 -2.70 -8.78 22.08
N GLN A 10 -1.59 -9.38 21.64
CA GLN A 10 -0.45 -9.63 22.50
C GLN A 10 0.16 -8.34 23.07
N GLY A 11 0.23 -7.29 22.24
CA GLY A 11 0.68 -5.96 22.65
C GLY A 11 -0.25 -5.35 23.70
N PHE A 12 -1.55 -5.43 23.52
CA PHE A 12 -2.56 -4.94 24.47
C PHE A 12 -2.48 -5.67 25.81
N ALA A 13 -2.35 -7.00 25.78
CA ALA A 13 -2.21 -7.81 26.99
C ALA A 13 -0.93 -7.42 27.80
N ARG A 14 0.16 -7.10 27.12
CA ARG A 14 1.40 -6.63 27.78
C ARG A 14 1.30 -5.22 28.32
N ALA A 15 0.63 -4.32 27.59
CA ALA A 15 0.47 -2.92 27.98
C ALA A 15 -0.46 -2.75 29.18
N GLY A 16 -1.48 -3.60 29.32
CA GLY A 16 -2.51 -3.48 30.34
C GLY A 16 -3.35 -2.21 30.17
N GLY A 17 -3.96 -1.72 31.26
CA GLY A 17 -4.68 -0.44 31.26
C GLY A 17 -5.94 -0.41 30.41
N GLY A 18 -6.55 -1.58 30.10
CA GLY A 18 -7.77 -1.67 29.29
C GLY A 18 -7.58 -1.41 27.80
N LYS A 19 -6.34 -1.54 27.28
CA LYS A 19 -6.07 -1.42 25.85
C LYS A 19 -6.77 -2.53 25.08
N SER A 20 -7.47 -2.14 24.01
CA SER A 20 -8.20 -3.04 23.10
C SER A 20 -8.33 -2.41 21.71
N LEU A 21 -8.87 -3.13 20.76
CA LEU A 21 -9.20 -2.59 19.44
C LEU A 21 -10.22 -1.45 19.49
N ASP A 22 -11.07 -1.42 20.51
CA ASP A 22 -12.11 -0.39 20.67
C ASP A 22 -11.53 0.99 21.00
N ASN A 23 -10.31 1.03 21.53
CA ASN A 23 -9.62 2.26 21.91
C ASN A 23 -8.23 2.42 21.27
N PHE A 24 -8.02 1.75 20.13
CA PHE A 24 -6.78 1.79 19.37
C PHE A 24 -7.02 2.13 17.91
N GLU A 25 -6.40 3.19 17.42
CA GLU A 25 -6.52 3.59 16.03
C GLU A 25 -5.54 2.79 15.14
N ILE A 26 -6.06 2.26 14.05
CA ILE A 26 -5.29 1.57 13.02
C ILE A 26 -5.43 2.36 11.73
N MET A 27 -4.38 3.09 11.37
CA MET A 27 -4.34 3.91 10.18
C MET A 27 -3.63 3.17 9.04
N ALA A 28 -4.33 2.91 7.95
CA ALA A 28 -3.70 2.43 6.72
C ALA A 28 -3.31 3.60 5.82
N LEU A 29 -2.24 3.45 5.04
CA LEU A 29 -1.79 4.44 4.07
C LEU A 29 -2.03 3.92 2.66
N THR A 30 -2.60 4.77 1.79
CA THR A 30 -2.75 4.47 0.36
C THR A 30 -2.44 5.68 -0.50
N HIS A 31 -1.91 5.42 -1.70
CA HIS A 31 -1.80 6.43 -2.74
C HIS A 31 -3.11 6.50 -3.53
N VAL A 32 -3.59 7.72 -3.77
CA VAL A 32 -4.80 7.96 -4.55
C VAL A 32 -4.49 8.90 -5.71
N GLU A 33 -4.89 8.48 -6.91
CA GLU A 33 -4.67 9.27 -8.13
C GLU A 33 -5.82 9.08 -9.10
N VAL A 34 -6.44 10.19 -9.52
CA VAL A 34 -7.47 10.19 -10.56
C VAL A 34 -6.80 10.27 -11.92
N ASP A 35 -6.97 9.24 -12.74
CA ASP A 35 -6.48 9.19 -14.11
C ASP A 35 -7.39 8.28 -14.94
N ALA A 36 -7.65 8.68 -16.19
CA ALA A 36 -8.38 7.84 -17.13
C ALA A 36 -7.54 6.63 -17.57
N ASP A 37 -6.21 6.78 -17.63
CA ASP A 37 -5.24 5.73 -17.94
C ASP A 37 -4.73 5.07 -16.65
N VAL A 38 -5.36 3.97 -16.29
CA VAL A 38 -5.00 3.19 -15.10
C VAL A 38 -3.56 2.68 -15.18
N GLN A 39 -3.12 2.24 -16.37
CA GLN A 39 -1.77 1.71 -16.52
C GLN A 39 -0.72 2.78 -16.29
N ALA A 40 -0.91 3.96 -16.85
CA ALA A 40 0.00 5.09 -16.63
C ALA A 40 0.07 5.47 -15.14
N ALA A 41 -1.07 5.46 -14.43
CA ALA A 41 -1.12 5.74 -12.99
C ALA A 41 -0.36 4.68 -12.16
N LEU A 42 -0.47 3.40 -12.52
CA LEU A 42 0.30 2.32 -11.87
C LEU A 42 1.80 2.47 -12.15
N ASP A 43 2.17 2.74 -13.39
CA ASP A 43 3.57 2.85 -13.81
C ASP A 43 4.30 3.99 -13.09
N ARG A 44 3.61 5.12 -12.83
CA ARG A 44 4.19 6.23 -12.06
C ARG A 44 4.61 5.84 -10.64
N GLN A 45 4.03 4.81 -10.06
CA GLN A 45 4.37 4.36 -8.70
C GLN A 45 5.50 3.31 -8.67
N LYS A 46 5.73 2.59 -9.77
CA LYS A 46 6.72 1.50 -9.83
C LYS A 46 8.15 1.91 -9.45
N PRO A 47 8.66 3.09 -9.84
CA PRO A 47 10.01 3.50 -9.43
C PRO A 47 10.17 3.60 -7.90
N ASN A 48 9.14 4.10 -7.20
CA ASN A 48 9.15 4.18 -5.75
C ASN A 48 9.09 2.78 -5.11
N VAL A 49 8.27 1.89 -5.65
CA VAL A 49 8.21 0.49 -5.20
C VAL A 49 9.57 -0.19 -5.39
N ALA A 50 10.21 -0.01 -6.56
CA ALA A 50 11.52 -0.57 -6.84
C ALA A 50 12.60 -0.04 -5.88
N LEU A 51 12.56 1.23 -5.51
CA LEU A 51 13.44 1.80 -4.49
C LEU A 51 13.28 1.09 -3.14
N TYR A 52 12.04 0.92 -2.66
CA TYR A 52 11.79 0.30 -1.37
C TYR A 52 12.11 -1.20 -1.37
N VAL A 53 11.66 -1.93 -2.37
CA VAL A 53 11.85 -3.39 -2.47
C VAL A 53 13.30 -3.75 -2.82
N GLY A 54 13.95 -2.93 -3.67
CA GLY A 54 15.30 -3.19 -4.17
C GLY A 54 16.42 -2.57 -3.35
N GLY A 55 16.22 -1.35 -2.84
CA GLY A 55 17.31 -0.53 -2.30
C GLY A 55 17.17 -0.05 -0.85
N MET A 56 16.01 -0.24 -0.22
CA MET A 56 15.77 0.28 1.11
C MET A 56 16.18 -0.74 2.18
N GLY A 57 17.34 -0.57 2.77
CA GLY A 57 17.89 -1.46 3.78
C GLY A 57 19.09 -2.27 3.32
N HIS A 58 19.52 -3.21 4.16
CA HIS A 58 20.59 -4.12 3.81
C HIS A 58 20.11 -5.19 2.83
N LYS A 59 21.00 -5.68 1.96
CA LYS A 59 20.69 -6.71 0.95
C LYS A 59 19.93 -7.91 1.53
N ASP A 60 20.38 -8.38 2.70
CA ASP A 60 19.84 -9.57 3.35
C ASP A 60 18.81 -9.22 4.46
N LYS A 61 18.41 -7.96 4.57
CA LYS A 61 17.45 -7.49 5.58
C LYS A 61 16.68 -6.28 5.07
N ASN A 62 15.77 -6.53 4.14
CA ASN A 62 14.88 -5.54 3.59
C ASN A 62 13.43 -5.95 3.84
N PHE A 63 12.80 -5.30 4.81
CA PHE A 63 11.45 -5.68 5.22
C PHE A 63 10.39 -5.44 4.11
N HIS A 64 10.62 -4.53 3.18
CA HIS A 64 9.74 -4.33 2.02
C HIS A 64 9.84 -5.49 1.02
N ASN A 65 11.06 -6.00 0.82
CA ASN A 65 11.30 -7.20 0.03
C ASN A 65 10.64 -8.41 0.69
N ASP A 66 10.90 -8.62 1.99
CA ASP A 66 10.32 -9.71 2.77
C ASP A 66 8.79 -9.68 2.76
N LEU A 67 8.18 -8.49 2.80
CA LEU A 67 6.73 -8.34 2.70
C LEU A 67 6.22 -8.77 1.32
N MET A 68 6.91 -8.38 0.26
CA MET A 68 6.56 -8.75 -1.11
C MET A 68 6.65 -10.27 -1.31
N VAL A 69 7.68 -10.90 -0.77
CA VAL A 69 7.85 -12.37 -0.76
C VAL A 69 6.69 -13.05 -0.02
N ARG A 70 6.36 -12.60 1.20
CA ARG A 70 5.26 -13.18 1.99
C ARG A 70 3.89 -13.06 1.32
N ARG A 71 3.73 -12.10 0.44
CA ARG A 71 2.50 -11.87 -0.33
C ARG A 71 2.46 -12.63 -1.67
N GLY A 72 3.43 -13.52 -1.91
CA GLY A 72 3.45 -14.40 -3.08
C GLY A 72 4.17 -13.85 -4.32
N PHE A 73 4.87 -12.71 -4.20
CA PHE A 73 5.61 -12.08 -5.30
C PHE A 73 7.13 -12.28 -5.16
N GLY A 74 7.56 -13.45 -4.67
CA GLY A 74 8.97 -13.73 -4.36
C GLY A 74 9.91 -13.55 -5.55
N ASP A 75 9.56 -14.08 -6.73
CA ASP A 75 10.37 -13.97 -7.94
C ASP A 75 10.55 -12.51 -8.38
N ALA A 76 9.46 -11.73 -8.32
CA ALA A 76 9.50 -10.31 -8.63
C ALA A 76 10.36 -9.55 -7.61
N ALA A 77 10.23 -9.84 -6.32
CA ALA A 77 11.01 -9.19 -5.26
C ALA A 77 12.52 -9.43 -5.45
N ALA A 78 12.91 -10.67 -5.74
CA ALA A 78 14.31 -11.04 -6.04
C ALA A 78 14.83 -10.30 -7.28
N ARG A 79 14.06 -10.28 -8.36
CA ARG A 79 14.45 -9.63 -9.60
C ARG A 79 14.58 -8.10 -9.46
N ILE A 80 13.64 -7.47 -8.76
CA ILE A 80 13.69 -6.03 -8.47
C ILE A 80 14.96 -5.69 -7.69
N GLN A 81 15.27 -6.46 -6.64
CA GLN A 81 16.45 -6.22 -5.81
C GLN A 81 17.75 -6.41 -6.61
N GLU A 82 17.87 -7.48 -7.38
CA GLU A 82 19.02 -7.74 -8.25
C GLU A 82 19.29 -6.54 -9.19
N LEU A 83 18.27 -6.13 -9.94
CA LEU A 83 18.38 -5.04 -10.90
C LEU A 83 18.70 -3.71 -10.21
N PHE A 84 18.02 -3.41 -9.11
CA PHE A 84 18.22 -2.16 -8.39
C PHE A 84 19.64 -2.03 -7.83
N LEU A 85 20.16 -3.09 -7.21
CA LEU A 85 21.52 -3.12 -6.66
C LEU A 85 22.61 -3.09 -7.74
N ALA A 86 22.29 -3.62 -8.93
CA ALA A 86 23.17 -3.51 -10.11
C ALA A 86 23.14 -2.11 -10.76
N GLY A 87 22.28 -1.20 -10.29
CA GLY A 87 22.13 0.15 -10.84
C GLY A 87 21.12 0.29 -11.98
N HIS A 88 20.48 -0.81 -12.40
CA HIS A 88 19.46 -0.87 -13.46
C HIS A 88 18.09 -0.44 -12.93
N LYS A 89 17.96 0.80 -12.47
CA LYS A 89 16.78 1.29 -11.75
C LYS A 89 15.50 1.29 -12.59
N GLU A 90 15.61 1.60 -13.88
CA GLU A 90 14.46 1.60 -14.80
C GLU A 90 13.95 0.17 -15.04
N GLU A 91 14.87 -0.77 -15.24
CA GLU A 91 14.53 -2.20 -15.38
C GLU A 91 13.94 -2.76 -14.07
N ALA A 92 14.48 -2.33 -12.92
CA ALA A 92 13.92 -2.70 -11.62
C ALA A 92 12.49 -2.19 -11.44
N ALA A 93 12.19 -0.96 -11.88
CA ALA A 93 10.83 -0.42 -11.88
C ALA A 93 9.93 -1.20 -12.85
N ALA A 94 10.39 -1.52 -14.04
CA ALA A 94 9.64 -2.33 -15.01
C ALA A 94 9.35 -3.76 -14.51
N ALA A 95 10.18 -4.29 -13.62
CA ALA A 95 9.96 -5.61 -13.00
C ALA A 95 8.91 -5.61 -11.89
N VAL A 96 8.40 -4.45 -11.47
CA VAL A 96 7.34 -4.36 -10.45
C VAL A 96 5.99 -4.79 -11.05
N PRO A 97 5.32 -5.82 -10.50
CA PRO A 97 4.03 -6.26 -10.99
C PRO A 97 2.95 -5.20 -10.79
N ASP A 98 2.11 -4.98 -11.81
CA ASP A 98 0.95 -4.09 -11.72
C ASP A 98 0.03 -4.46 -10.56
N GLU A 99 -0.22 -5.75 -10.40
CA GLU A 99 -1.05 -6.28 -9.32
C GLU A 99 -0.54 -5.87 -7.93
N TRP A 100 0.77 -5.87 -7.72
CA TRP A 100 1.35 -5.42 -6.46
C TRP A 100 1.07 -3.95 -6.17
N VAL A 101 1.17 -3.10 -7.21
CA VAL A 101 0.85 -1.67 -7.08
C VAL A 101 -0.64 -1.47 -6.87
N ASP A 102 -1.45 -2.14 -7.67
CA ASP A 102 -2.91 -1.99 -7.67
C ASP A 102 -3.57 -2.44 -6.35
N GLN A 103 -3.05 -3.47 -5.71
CA GLN A 103 -3.54 -3.92 -4.40
C GLN A 103 -3.35 -2.88 -3.28
N LYS A 104 -2.40 -1.96 -3.41
CA LYS A 104 -2.02 -0.99 -2.37
C LYS A 104 -2.44 0.44 -2.68
N SER A 105 -3.01 0.69 -3.85
CA SER A 105 -3.36 2.02 -4.31
C SER A 105 -4.80 2.10 -4.80
N LEU A 106 -5.31 3.31 -4.84
CA LEU A 106 -6.63 3.64 -5.34
C LEU A 106 -6.44 4.59 -6.54
N VAL A 107 -6.18 4.00 -7.72
CA VAL A 107 -5.90 4.77 -8.94
C VAL A 107 -6.90 4.49 -10.05
N GLY A 108 -7.08 5.46 -10.93
CA GLY A 108 -7.94 5.36 -12.10
C GLY A 108 -9.12 6.34 -12.08
N PRO A 109 -10.14 6.11 -12.91
CA PRO A 109 -11.34 6.95 -12.92
C PRO A 109 -12.07 6.95 -11.57
N PRO A 110 -12.80 8.03 -11.22
CA PRO A 110 -13.50 8.13 -9.93
C PRO A 110 -14.38 6.93 -9.57
N ALA A 111 -15.07 6.36 -10.55
CA ALA A 111 -15.91 5.18 -10.33
C ALA A 111 -15.09 3.95 -9.88
N ARG A 112 -13.89 3.75 -10.46
CA ARG A 112 -12.98 2.67 -10.10
C ARG A 112 -12.45 2.87 -8.68
N ILE A 113 -12.02 4.08 -8.34
CA ILE A 113 -11.52 4.42 -7.00
C ILE A 113 -12.59 4.11 -5.95
N LYS A 114 -13.84 4.56 -6.14
CA LYS A 114 -14.96 4.29 -5.23
C LYS A 114 -15.25 2.80 -5.08
N GLN A 115 -15.20 2.04 -6.17
CA GLN A 115 -15.40 0.59 -6.13
C GLN A 115 -14.29 -0.11 -5.34
N ARG A 116 -13.03 0.29 -5.56
CA ARG A 116 -11.86 -0.32 -4.93
C ARG A 116 -11.65 0.14 -3.48
N TYR A 117 -12.30 1.20 -3.06
CA TYR A 117 -12.29 1.66 -1.68
C TYR A 117 -13.07 0.72 -0.73
N ARG A 118 -14.10 0.02 -1.20
CA ARG A 118 -14.92 -0.86 -0.37
C ARG A 118 -14.14 -1.89 0.46
N PRO A 119 -13.18 -2.65 -0.11
CA PRO A 119 -12.37 -3.57 0.69
C PRO A 119 -11.56 -2.89 1.80
N TRP A 120 -11.26 -1.59 1.66
CA TRP A 120 -10.59 -0.82 2.70
C TRP A 120 -11.54 -0.50 3.86
N GLU A 121 -12.81 -0.20 3.59
CA GLU A 121 -13.85 -0.04 4.62
C GLU A 121 -14.00 -1.32 5.45
N ASP A 122 -13.96 -2.49 4.80
CA ASP A 122 -14.14 -3.80 5.43
C ASP A 122 -12.84 -4.35 6.06
N SER A 123 -11.73 -3.62 5.97
CA SER A 123 -10.41 -4.12 6.37
C SER A 123 -10.21 -4.20 7.89
N GLY A 124 -11.04 -3.52 8.67
CA GLY A 124 -10.87 -3.31 10.12
C GLY A 124 -9.90 -2.19 10.48
N ALA A 125 -9.35 -1.45 9.50
CA ALA A 125 -8.67 -0.20 9.76
C ALA A 125 -9.69 0.86 10.24
N THR A 126 -9.30 1.66 11.23
CA THR A 126 -10.16 2.73 11.77
C THR A 126 -10.06 4.02 10.98
N GLY A 127 -9.04 4.14 10.14
CA GLY A 127 -8.85 5.28 9.26
C GLY A 127 -7.93 4.98 8.08
N LEU A 128 -7.99 5.84 7.07
CA LEU A 128 -7.17 5.77 5.88
C LEU A 128 -6.43 7.08 5.67
N VAL A 129 -5.11 7.03 5.66
CA VAL A 129 -4.26 8.15 5.26
C VAL A 129 -4.17 8.16 3.74
N VAL A 130 -4.69 9.20 3.12
CA VAL A 130 -4.68 9.40 1.68
C VAL A 130 -3.47 10.22 1.28
N TRP A 131 -2.60 9.64 0.46
CA TRP A 131 -1.54 10.38 -0.20
C TRP A 131 -1.97 10.71 -1.63
N ALA A 132 -2.37 11.96 -1.84
CA ALA A 132 -2.83 12.47 -3.13
C ALA A 132 -2.14 13.80 -3.46
N HIS A 133 -1.92 14.04 -4.75
CA HIS A 133 -1.38 15.30 -5.28
C HIS A 133 -2.42 16.10 -6.08
N GLN A 134 -3.66 15.60 -6.15
CA GLN A 134 -4.75 16.18 -6.91
C GLN A 134 -5.91 16.50 -5.97
N ASP A 135 -6.48 17.70 -6.05
CA ASP A 135 -7.67 18.06 -5.29
C ASP A 135 -8.85 17.14 -5.62
N GLU A 136 -9.00 16.78 -6.91
CA GLU A 136 -10.00 15.82 -7.36
C GLU A 136 -9.90 14.47 -6.65
N ALA A 137 -8.69 13.97 -6.41
CA ALA A 137 -8.48 12.71 -5.70
C ALA A 137 -8.98 12.81 -4.24
N VAL A 138 -8.77 13.95 -3.59
CA VAL A 138 -9.29 14.21 -2.23
C VAL A 138 -10.81 14.25 -2.23
N GLU A 139 -11.42 14.93 -3.20
CA GLU A 139 -12.88 15.01 -3.35
C GLU A 139 -13.51 13.64 -3.59
N VAL A 140 -12.91 12.85 -4.48
CA VAL A 140 -13.36 11.47 -4.77
C VAL A 140 -13.29 10.60 -3.52
N MET A 141 -12.23 10.72 -2.73
CA MET A 141 -12.11 9.96 -1.48
C MET A 141 -13.09 10.44 -0.41
N ALA A 142 -13.31 11.74 -0.27
CA ALA A 142 -14.32 12.28 0.66
C ALA A 142 -15.72 11.75 0.32
N GLN A 143 -16.06 11.71 -0.98
CA GLN A 143 -17.32 11.13 -1.44
C GLN A 143 -17.39 9.60 -1.20
N ALA A 144 -16.30 8.88 -1.46
CA ALA A 144 -16.23 7.43 -1.23
C ALA A 144 -16.43 7.10 0.26
N ALA A 145 -15.80 7.85 1.13
CA ALA A 145 -15.90 7.72 2.59
C ALA A 145 -17.17 8.38 3.20
N ARG A 146 -18.04 8.97 2.37
CA ARG A 146 -19.29 9.63 2.79
C ARG A 146 -19.08 10.79 3.76
N LEU A 147 -17.93 11.48 3.69
CA LEU A 147 -17.61 12.59 4.57
C LEU A 147 -18.35 13.89 4.23
N ASN A 148 -18.95 13.97 3.01
CA ASN A 148 -19.69 15.14 2.51
C ASN A 148 -21.19 14.85 2.34
N ALA A 149 -21.74 13.96 3.15
CA ALA A 149 -23.17 13.64 3.16
C ALA A 149 -23.93 14.58 4.08
#